data_04a609643b000ba0274057e2aaa77d6f
#
_entry.id   04a609643b000ba0274057e2aaa77d6f
#
_cell.length_a   1.000
_cell.length_b   1.000
_cell.length_c   1.000
_cell.angle_alpha   90.00
_cell.angle_beta   90.00
_cell.angle_gamma   90.00
#
_symmetry.space_group_name_H-M   'P 1'
#
loop_
_entity.id
_entity.type
_entity.pdbx_description
1 polymer ?
#
loop_
_entity_poly.entity_id
_entity_poly.type
_entity_poly.pdbx_seq_one_letter_code
_entity_poly.pdbx_strand_id
1 'polypeptide(L)'
;MNTGWIESTRGDFYFYHQGMSPSVAKVSEKLDEERLAIGRAYGFDLLSITGYMNQNYRAQYRNYRDFAQGSPIHNKTKGAPQSMKHRYLLEDIGHCIVPWYELGLKAGLSSPTIKAIIDLASIVSDFDYLSHRRALKAAGLSEASKEEISLVLGGTIEDDPRVLAPLSDNYANINGLETGPPVKATQVAA
;
A
#
# COMPACT_ATOMS: atom_id res chain seq x y z
N MET A 1 6.41 12.33 1.07
CA MET A 1 7.50 12.62 0.11
C MET A 1 7.28 13.93 -0.66
N ASN A 2 6.08 14.24 -1.10
CA ASN A 2 5.78 15.43 -1.95
C ASN A 2 5.22 16.64 -1.18
N THR A 3 5.50 16.75 0.11
CA THR A 3 4.91 17.79 1.00
C THR A 3 5.10 19.20 0.45
N GLY A 4 6.34 19.58 0.13
CA GLY A 4 6.62 20.90 -0.42
C GLY A 4 5.89 21.19 -1.74
N TRP A 5 5.71 20.19 -2.58
CA TRP A 5 4.95 20.36 -3.84
C TRP A 5 3.45 20.51 -3.59
N ILE A 6 2.90 19.68 -2.69
CA ILE A 6 1.49 19.78 -2.30
C ILE A 6 1.18 21.18 -1.77
N GLU A 7 1.99 21.68 -0.85
CA GLU A 7 1.76 22.99 -0.21
C GLU A 7 1.98 24.17 -1.17
N SER A 8 3.08 24.14 -1.94
CA SER A 8 3.43 25.26 -2.85
C SER A 8 2.48 25.36 -4.04
N THR A 9 1.99 24.24 -4.57
CA THR A 9 1.12 24.23 -5.75
C THR A 9 -0.37 24.05 -5.42
N ARG A 10 -0.69 23.77 -4.15
CA ARG A 10 -2.05 23.38 -3.72
C ARG A 10 -2.60 22.19 -4.52
N GLY A 11 -1.73 21.22 -4.83
CA GLY A 11 -2.08 20.04 -5.60
C GLY A 11 -2.14 20.23 -7.12
N ASP A 12 -1.66 21.36 -7.65
CA ASP A 12 -1.66 21.63 -9.09
C ASP A 12 -0.48 20.93 -9.79
N PHE A 13 -0.42 19.58 -9.69
CA PHE A 13 0.56 18.74 -10.37
C PHE A 13 0.02 17.32 -10.58
N TYR A 14 0.61 16.57 -11.51
CA TYR A 14 0.26 15.17 -11.74
C TYR A 14 0.89 14.29 -10.65
N PHE A 15 0.04 13.79 -9.74
CA PHE A 15 0.50 13.07 -8.54
C PHE A 15 1.40 11.88 -8.87
N TYR A 16 1.00 11.04 -9.81
CA TYR A 16 1.80 9.90 -10.25
C TYR A 16 2.93 10.32 -11.19
N HIS A 17 2.63 11.01 -12.28
CA HIS A 17 3.64 11.34 -13.29
C HIS A 17 4.74 12.25 -12.76
N GLN A 18 4.39 13.36 -12.14
CA GLN A 18 5.35 14.33 -11.63
C GLN A 18 5.81 14.01 -10.21
N GLY A 19 4.91 13.52 -9.34
CA GLY A 19 5.22 13.22 -7.95
C GLY A 19 6.09 11.97 -7.75
N MET A 20 6.10 11.03 -8.70
CA MET A 20 6.92 9.81 -8.61
C MET A 20 8.30 10.03 -9.25
N SER A 21 9.13 10.85 -8.61
CA SER A 21 10.54 11.00 -9.01
C SER A 21 11.33 9.70 -8.77
N PRO A 22 12.53 9.54 -9.35
CA PRO A 22 13.37 8.36 -9.10
C PRO A 22 13.63 8.11 -7.62
N SER A 23 13.83 9.15 -6.83
CA SER A 23 14.07 9.03 -5.38
C SER A 23 12.80 8.64 -4.62
N VAL A 24 11.65 9.20 -4.97
CA VAL A 24 10.35 8.83 -4.38
C VAL A 24 10.03 7.37 -4.68
N ALA A 25 10.26 6.91 -5.93
CA ALA A 25 10.05 5.52 -6.31
C ALA A 25 10.92 4.56 -5.47
N LYS A 26 12.20 4.87 -5.27
CA LYS A 26 13.09 4.05 -4.43
C LYS A 26 12.58 3.91 -2.99
N VAL A 27 12.09 4.98 -2.40
CA VAL A 27 11.51 4.93 -1.04
C VAL A 27 10.22 4.11 -1.04
N SER A 28 9.36 4.26 -2.05
CA SER A 28 8.11 3.50 -2.15
C SER A 28 8.38 2.00 -2.35
N GLU A 29 9.37 1.64 -3.17
CA GLU A 29 9.78 0.25 -3.38
C GLU A 29 10.39 -0.34 -2.09
N LYS A 30 11.19 0.44 -1.36
CA LYS A 30 11.75 -0.02 -0.07
C LYS A 30 10.68 -0.24 0.99
N LEU A 31 9.68 0.64 1.04
CA LEU A 31 8.52 0.45 1.91
C LEU A 31 7.75 -0.82 1.53
N ASP A 32 7.57 -1.08 0.23
CA ASP A 32 6.93 -2.29 -0.27
C ASP A 32 7.71 -3.57 0.07
N GLU A 33 9.06 -3.55 0.00
CA GLU A 33 9.91 -4.65 0.46
C GLU A 33 9.67 -5.00 1.93
N GLU A 34 9.55 -3.99 2.81
CA GLU A 34 9.26 -4.20 4.22
C GLU A 34 7.85 -4.78 4.41
N ARG A 35 6.84 -4.28 3.67
CA ARG A 35 5.49 -4.85 3.68
C ARG A 35 5.48 -6.33 3.24
N LEU A 36 6.21 -6.66 2.17
CA LEU A 36 6.33 -8.04 1.70
C LEU A 36 7.04 -8.95 2.73
N ALA A 37 8.06 -8.43 3.41
CA ALA A 37 8.72 -9.17 4.48
C ALA A 37 7.77 -9.46 5.66
N ILE A 38 6.93 -8.49 6.02
CA ILE A 38 5.89 -8.68 7.03
C ILE A 38 4.89 -9.75 6.57
N GLY A 39 4.39 -9.67 5.34
CA GLY A 39 3.49 -10.69 4.78
C GLY A 39 4.08 -12.09 4.86
N ARG A 40 5.34 -12.28 4.44
CA ARG A 40 6.03 -13.58 4.53
C ARG A 40 6.16 -14.09 5.96
N ALA A 41 6.38 -13.20 6.93
CA ALA A 41 6.47 -13.60 8.35
C ALA A 41 5.16 -14.20 8.89
N TYR A 42 4.03 -13.85 8.26
CA TYR A 42 2.71 -14.40 8.58
C TYR A 42 2.26 -15.50 7.60
N GLY A 43 3.15 -15.99 6.72
CA GLY A 43 2.86 -17.09 5.80
C GLY A 43 2.19 -16.67 4.48
N PHE A 44 2.18 -15.37 4.13
CA PHE A 44 1.59 -14.88 2.89
C PHE A 44 2.63 -14.57 1.82
N ASP A 45 2.37 -15.02 0.60
CA ASP A 45 3.12 -14.61 -0.60
C ASP A 45 2.38 -13.47 -1.30
N LEU A 46 2.67 -12.25 -0.87
CA LEU A 46 2.02 -11.05 -1.37
C LEU A 46 2.70 -10.58 -2.67
N LEU A 47 1.89 -10.08 -3.60
CA LEU A 47 2.43 -9.38 -4.76
C LEU A 47 3.12 -8.07 -4.35
N SER A 48 4.23 -7.75 -5.03
CA SER A 48 4.80 -6.41 -4.95
C SER A 48 3.81 -5.38 -5.51
N ILE A 49 3.98 -4.11 -5.14
CA ILE A 49 3.12 -3.03 -5.67
C ILE A 49 3.13 -3.02 -7.21
N THR A 50 4.28 -3.24 -7.83
CA THR A 50 4.39 -3.32 -9.30
C THR A 50 3.68 -4.55 -9.84
N GLY A 51 3.84 -5.71 -9.19
CA GLY A 51 3.14 -6.95 -9.56
C GLY A 51 1.62 -6.80 -9.47
N TYR A 52 1.13 -6.22 -8.38
CA TYR A 52 -0.29 -5.92 -8.19
C TYR A 52 -0.84 -4.97 -9.27
N MET A 53 -0.10 -3.89 -9.59
CA MET A 53 -0.51 -2.96 -10.65
C MET A 53 -0.52 -3.64 -12.02
N ASN A 54 0.48 -4.46 -12.33
CA ASN A 54 0.54 -5.21 -13.58
C ASN A 54 -0.64 -6.18 -13.73
N GLN A 55 -0.98 -6.88 -12.66
CA GLN A 55 -2.12 -7.79 -12.65
C GLN A 55 -3.44 -7.05 -12.86
N ASN A 56 -3.70 -5.99 -12.10
CA ASN A 56 -4.97 -5.26 -12.15
C ASN A 56 -5.18 -4.51 -13.47
N TYR A 57 -4.12 -3.94 -14.02
CA TYR A 57 -4.19 -3.16 -15.27
C TYR A 57 -3.80 -3.93 -16.52
N ARG A 58 -3.53 -5.25 -16.38
CA ARG A 58 -3.07 -6.12 -17.47
C ARG A 58 -1.88 -5.50 -18.23
N ALA A 59 -0.92 -4.98 -17.48
CA ALA A 59 0.24 -4.26 -17.96
C ALA A 59 1.54 -5.04 -17.66
N GLN A 60 2.68 -4.51 -18.13
CA GLN A 60 4.00 -5.12 -17.93
C GLN A 60 5.02 -4.02 -17.59
N TYR A 61 4.76 -3.24 -16.55
CA TYR A 61 5.70 -2.26 -16.04
C TYR A 61 6.85 -2.96 -15.31
N ARG A 62 8.08 -2.49 -15.52
CA ARG A 62 9.30 -3.08 -14.93
C ARG A 62 9.45 -2.78 -13.44
N ASN A 63 8.96 -1.63 -13.01
CA ASN A 63 9.04 -1.12 -11.64
C ASN A 63 7.91 -0.13 -11.36
N TYR A 64 7.78 0.29 -10.11
CA TYR A 64 6.70 1.20 -9.70
C TYR A 64 6.80 2.58 -10.35
N ARG A 65 8.01 3.06 -10.62
CA ARG A 65 8.20 4.32 -11.35
C ARG A 65 7.69 4.23 -12.79
N ASP A 66 8.03 3.15 -13.51
CA ASP A 66 7.55 2.95 -14.89
C ASP A 66 6.01 2.92 -14.93
N PHE A 67 5.37 2.27 -13.95
CA PHE A 67 3.93 2.32 -13.79
C PHE A 67 3.43 3.76 -13.60
N ALA A 68 4.00 4.50 -12.66
CA ALA A 68 3.55 5.85 -12.34
C ALA A 68 3.73 6.82 -13.54
N GLN A 69 4.80 6.65 -14.29
CA GLN A 69 5.06 7.47 -15.49
C GLN A 69 4.17 7.08 -16.67
N GLY A 70 3.94 5.79 -16.87
CA GLY A 70 3.32 5.24 -18.07
C GLY A 70 1.83 4.94 -17.97
N SER A 71 1.23 4.97 -16.77
CA SER A 71 -0.18 4.61 -16.60
C SER A 71 -1.13 5.65 -17.16
N PRO A 72 -1.86 5.38 -18.25
CA PRO A 72 -2.78 6.35 -18.84
C PRO A 72 -3.98 6.63 -17.93
N ILE A 73 -4.35 5.69 -17.07
CA ILE A 73 -5.48 5.82 -16.15
C ILE A 73 -5.11 6.78 -15.02
N HIS A 74 -3.95 6.60 -14.40
CA HIS A 74 -3.51 7.39 -13.25
C HIS A 74 -3.02 8.80 -13.65
N ASN A 75 -2.62 8.97 -14.90
CA ASN A 75 -2.15 10.25 -15.43
C ASN A 75 -3.22 11.02 -16.23
N LYS A 76 -4.46 10.54 -16.22
CA LYS A 76 -5.59 11.22 -16.88
C LYS A 76 -5.94 12.55 -16.19
N THR A 77 -5.77 12.62 -14.88
CA THR A 77 -6.03 13.83 -14.07
C THR A 77 -4.83 14.08 -13.14
N LYS A 78 -4.71 15.33 -12.67
CA LYS A 78 -3.65 15.68 -11.71
C LYS A 78 -3.76 14.90 -10.41
N GLY A 79 -4.92 14.86 -9.78
CA GLY A 79 -5.28 13.99 -8.66
C GLY A 79 -4.43 14.15 -7.39
N ALA A 80 -3.59 15.19 -7.31
CA ALA A 80 -2.76 15.43 -6.13
C ALA A 80 -3.58 16.02 -4.96
N PRO A 81 -3.18 15.75 -3.71
CA PRO A 81 -3.77 16.38 -2.54
C PRO A 81 -3.59 17.91 -2.58
N GLN A 82 -4.59 18.65 -2.14
CA GLN A 82 -4.53 20.12 -2.10
C GLN A 82 -3.88 20.65 -0.81
N SER A 83 -3.77 19.81 0.21
CA SER A 83 -3.16 20.15 1.50
C SER A 83 -2.68 18.88 2.22
N MET A 84 -1.89 19.04 3.27
CA MET A 84 -1.44 17.93 4.11
C MET A 84 -2.54 17.37 5.04
N LYS A 85 -3.73 18.01 5.09
CA LYS A 85 -4.91 17.48 5.79
C LYS A 85 -5.78 16.56 4.92
N HIS A 86 -5.27 16.18 3.77
CA HIS A 86 -5.99 15.31 2.84
C HIS A 86 -6.04 13.86 3.36
N ARG A 87 -7.14 13.15 3.02
CA ARG A 87 -7.36 11.75 3.42
C ARG A 87 -6.21 10.81 3.07
N TYR A 88 -5.49 11.03 1.96
CA TYR A 88 -4.33 10.24 1.56
C TYR A 88 -3.18 10.24 2.59
N LEU A 89 -3.10 11.25 3.44
CA LEU A 89 -2.17 11.21 4.55
C LEU A 89 -2.80 10.54 5.77
N LEU A 90 -3.99 11.01 6.16
CA LEU A 90 -4.63 10.59 7.42
C LEU A 90 -5.04 9.11 7.39
N GLU A 91 -5.67 8.68 6.29
CA GLU A 91 -6.18 7.31 6.16
C GLU A 91 -5.04 6.32 5.88
N ASP A 92 -4.17 6.61 4.90
CA ASP A 92 -3.13 5.67 4.50
C ASP A 92 -2.09 5.45 5.61
N ILE A 93 -1.72 6.50 6.35
CA ILE A 93 -0.81 6.34 7.49
C ILE A 93 -1.50 5.58 8.62
N GLY A 94 -2.66 6.06 9.07
CA GLY A 94 -3.32 5.51 10.26
C GLY A 94 -3.89 4.12 10.08
N HIS A 95 -4.40 3.78 8.89
CA HIS A 95 -5.15 2.55 8.63
C HIS A 95 -4.42 1.54 7.74
N CYS A 96 -3.27 1.91 7.15
CA CYS A 96 -2.44 0.99 6.36
C CYS A 96 -1.02 0.89 6.93
N ILE A 97 -0.28 2.00 6.97
CA ILE A 97 1.16 1.99 7.31
C ILE A 97 1.39 1.64 8.79
N VAL A 98 0.61 2.22 9.71
CA VAL A 98 0.69 1.91 11.15
C VAL A 98 0.35 0.44 11.44
N PRO A 99 -0.74 -0.15 10.92
CA PRO A 99 -1.00 -1.59 11.04
C PRO A 99 0.14 -2.48 10.55
N TRP A 100 0.75 -2.16 9.42
CA TRP A 100 1.93 -2.91 8.94
C TRP A 100 3.08 -2.83 9.94
N TYR A 101 3.32 -1.65 10.50
CA TYR A 101 4.36 -1.48 11.53
C TYR A 101 4.06 -2.31 12.79
N GLU A 102 2.82 -2.29 13.28
CA GLU A 102 2.39 -3.11 14.43
C GLU A 102 2.60 -4.62 14.18
N LEU A 103 2.20 -5.10 12.99
CA LEU A 103 2.41 -6.48 12.57
C LEU A 103 3.91 -6.80 12.45
N GLY A 104 4.71 -5.92 11.90
CA GLY A 104 6.15 -6.06 11.82
C GLY A 104 6.80 -6.22 13.19
N LEU A 105 6.43 -5.39 14.16
CA LEU A 105 6.90 -5.49 15.55
C LEU A 105 6.52 -6.83 16.18
N LYS A 106 5.29 -7.29 16.02
CA LYS A 106 4.80 -8.59 16.51
C LYS A 106 5.57 -9.75 15.89
N ALA A 107 5.99 -9.63 14.64
CA ALA A 107 6.82 -10.62 13.94
C ALA A 107 8.32 -10.52 14.26
N GLY A 108 8.74 -9.58 15.12
CA GLY A 108 10.15 -9.36 15.43
C GLY A 108 10.97 -8.75 14.29
N LEU A 109 10.31 -8.11 13.33
CA LEU A 109 10.95 -7.50 12.17
C LEU A 109 11.31 -6.04 12.42
N SER A 110 12.45 -5.63 11.87
CA SER A 110 12.80 -4.22 11.75
C SER A 110 12.21 -3.66 10.46
N SER A 111 11.44 -2.57 10.58
CA SER A 111 10.79 -1.90 9.46
C SER A 111 11.14 -0.40 9.49
N PRO A 112 12.41 -0.04 9.25
CA PRO A 112 12.90 1.33 9.43
C PRO A 112 12.29 2.32 8.43
N THR A 113 11.98 1.90 7.20
CA THR A 113 11.35 2.77 6.20
C THR A 113 9.92 3.08 6.57
N ILE A 114 9.15 2.06 6.97
CA ILE A 114 7.79 2.21 7.48
C ILE A 114 7.79 3.16 8.68
N LYS A 115 8.68 2.94 9.67
CA LYS A 115 8.81 3.80 10.85
C LYS A 115 9.11 5.25 10.49
N ALA A 116 10.08 5.48 9.60
CA ALA A 116 10.45 6.83 9.16
C ALA A 116 9.29 7.58 8.49
N ILE A 117 8.49 6.88 7.67
CA ILE A 117 7.30 7.47 7.04
C ILE A 117 6.25 7.86 8.10
N ILE A 118 6.04 7.03 9.11
CA ILE A 118 5.10 7.33 10.20
C ILE A 118 5.58 8.55 11.00
N ASP A 119 6.87 8.61 11.34
CA ASP A 119 7.45 9.72 12.10
C ASP A 119 7.32 11.04 11.33
N LEU A 120 7.69 11.06 10.06
CA LEU A 120 7.54 12.23 9.21
C LEU A 120 6.07 12.66 9.06
N ALA A 121 5.17 11.71 8.87
CA ALA A 121 3.74 11.99 8.79
C ALA A 121 3.21 12.57 10.10
N SER A 122 3.67 12.06 11.24
CA SER A 122 3.28 12.59 12.57
C SER A 122 3.70 14.04 12.74
N ILE A 123 4.92 14.40 12.34
CA ILE A 123 5.41 15.77 12.38
C ILE A 123 4.58 16.69 11.48
N VAL A 124 4.33 16.27 10.25
CA VAL A 124 3.63 17.08 9.24
C VAL A 124 2.16 17.33 9.59
N SER A 125 1.51 16.37 10.27
CA SER A 125 0.09 16.44 10.62
C SER A 125 -0.18 16.90 12.06
N ASP A 126 0.85 17.21 12.84
CA ASP A 126 0.74 17.49 14.29
C ASP A 126 -0.05 16.40 15.05
N PHE A 127 0.14 15.12 14.66
CA PHE A 127 -0.60 13.99 15.20
C PHE A 127 0.31 12.77 15.40
N ASP A 128 0.46 12.30 16.63
CA ASP A 128 1.25 11.11 16.92
C ASP A 128 0.50 9.81 16.55
N TYR A 129 0.75 9.33 15.34
CA TYR A 129 0.13 8.10 14.84
C TYR A 129 0.50 6.87 15.67
N LEU A 130 1.71 6.79 16.24
CA LEU A 130 2.13 5.62 17.00
C LEU A 130 1.50 5.56 18.39
N SER A 131 1.31 6.68 19.06
CA SER A 131 0.60 6.70 20.35
C SER A 131 -0.90 6.42 20.19
N HIS A 132 -1.44 6.71 18.99
CA HIS A 132 -2.86 6.49 18.66
C HIS A 132 -3.10 5.17 17.86
N ARG A 133 -2.09 4.31 17.74
CA ARG A 133 -2.23 3.01 17.08
C ARG A 133 -3.32 2.16 17.74
N ARG A 134 -4.24 1.65 16.94
CA ARG A 134 -5.40 0.91 17.42
C ARG A 134 -5.75 -0.30 16.56
N ALA A 135 -5.01 -0.59 15.49
CA ALA A 135 -5.42 -1.60 14.53
C ALA A 135 -5.51 -2.99 15.17
N LEU A 136 -4.44 -3.47 15.79
CA LEU A 136 -4.45 -4.76 16.49
C LEU A 136 -5.40 -4.75 17.69
N LYS A 137 -5.50 -3.63 18.42
CA LYS A 137 -6.44 -3.50 19.55
C LYS A 137 -7.88 -3.56 19.07
N ALA A 138 -8.24 -2.86 18.01
CA ALA A 138 -9.58 -2.88 17.45
C ALA A 138 -9.97 -4.26 16.91
N ALA A 139 -9.01 -5.02 16.41
CA ALA A 139 -9.18 -6.41 15.98
C ALA A 139 -9.18 -7.44 17.13
N GLY A 140 -8.96 -7.01 18.38
CA GLY A 140 -8.82 -7.92 19.52
C GLY A 140 -7.50 -8.72 19.54
N LEU A 141 -6.47 -8.26 18.80
CA LEU A 141 -5.22 -8.98 18.58
C LEU A 141 -4.01 -8.39 19.32
N SER A 142 -4.21 -7.42 20.23
CA SER A 142 -3.10 -6.77 20.95
C SER A 142 -2.22 -7.76 21.71
N GLU A 143 -2.82 -8.74 22.36
CA GLU A 143 -2.13 -9.75 23.16
C GLU A 143 -1.85 -11.04 22.38
N ALA A 144 -2.34 -11.15 21.16
CA ALA A 144 -2.18 -12.34 20.34
C ALA A 144 -0.70 -12.54 19.91
N SER A 145 -0.27 -13.79 19.86
CA SER A 145 1.01 -14.18 19.28
C SER A 145 1.01 -13.99 17.76
N LYS A 146 2.19 -14.05 17.15
CA LYS A 146 2.32 -14.01 15.69
C LYS A 146 1.53 -15.15 15.03
N GLU A 147 1.57 -16.33 15.61
CA GLU A 147 0.91 -17.54 15.13
C GLU A 147 -0.63 -17.38 15.18
N GLU A 148 -1.16 -16.87 16.27
CA GLU A 148 -2.60 -16.58 16.41
C GLU A 148 -3.05 -15.51 15.43
N ILE A 149 -2.25 -14.46 15.23
CA ILE A 149 -2.54 -13.43 14.22
C ILE A 149 -2.51 -14.04 12.81
N SER A 150 -1.52 -14.88 12.49
CA SER A 150 -1.43 -15.58 11.21
C SER A 150 -2.69 -16.38 10.93
N LEU A 151 -3.21 -17.11 11.92
CA LEU A 151 -4.47 -17.84 11.81
C LEU A 151 -5.65 -16.95 11.49
N VAL A 152 -5.82 -15.88 12.27
CA VAL A 152 -6.95 -14.95 12.10
C VAL A 152 -6.90 -14.27 10.73
N LEU A 153 -5.70 -14.00 10.20
CA LEU A 153 -5.55 -13.40 8.87
C LEU A 153 -5.73 -14.39 7.71
N GLY A 154 -5.96 -15.68 7.97
CA GLY A 154 -6.14 -16.69 6.95
C GLY A 154 -4.86 -17.47 6.61
N GLY A 155 -3.86 -17.42 7.49
CA GLY A 155 -2.68 -18.27 7.40
C GLY A 155 -3.09 -19.75 7.55
N THR A 156 -2.50 -20.62 6.77
CA THR A 156 -2.86 -22.03 6.68
C THR A 156 -2.58 -22.79 7.97
N ILE A 157 -3.63 -23.01 8.76
CA ILE A 157 -3.77 -24.23 9.53
C ILE A 157 -4.95 -24.98 8.89
N GLU A 158 -4.66 -26.06 8.22
CA GLU A 158 -5.59 -26.79 7.36
C GLU A 158 -6.86 -27.33 8.06
N ASP A 159 -6.96 -27.24 9.38
CA ASP A 159 -8.05 -27.81 10.17
C ASP A 159 -8.77 -26.82 11.11
N ASP A 160 -8.57 -25.53 11.00
CA ASP A 160 -9.33 -24.57 11.82
C ASP A 160 -10.59 -24.08 11.10
N PRO A 161 -11.80 -24.44 11.57
CA PRO A 161 -13.06 -24.02 10.95
C PRO A 161 -13.29 -22.49 10.99
N ARG A 162 -12.41 -21.73 11.67
CA ARG A 162 -12.43 -20.27 11.72
C ARG A 162 -11.60 -19.63 10.61
N VAL A 163 -10.88 -20.43 9.80
CA VAL A 163 -10.15 -19.92 8.64
C VAL A 163 -11.16 -19.43 7.63
N LEU A 164 -11.24 -18.13 7.46
CA LEU A 164 -11.99 -17.52 6.37
C LEU A 164 -11.39 -17.99 5.05
N ALA A 165 -12.26 -18.35 4.08
CA ALA A 165 -11.84 -18.73 2.75
C ALA A 165 -10.82 -17.73 2.17
N PRO A 166 -9.80 -18.19 1.42
CA PRO A 166 -8.77 -17.32 0.88
C PRO A 166 -9.39 -16.12 0.16
N LEU A 167 -8.86 -14.92 0.40
CA LEU A 167 -9.34 -13.67 -0.22
C LEU A 167 -9.40 -13.72 -1.76
N SER A 168 -8.75 -14.71 -2.39
CA SER A 168 -8.81 -14.98 -3.83
C SER A 168 -10.22 -15.20 -4.37
N ASP A 169 -11.11 -15.82 -3.60
CA ASP A 169 -12.49 -16.13 -4.06
C ASP A 169 -13.43 -14.94 -3.88
N ASN A 170 -13.14 -14.03 -2.96
CA ASN A 170 -13.92 -12.81 -2.78
C ASN A 170 -13.56 -11.69 -3.77
N TYR A 171 -12.36 -11.66 -4.32
CA TYR A 171 -11.97 -10.67 -5.32
C TYR A 171 -12.63 -10.91 -6.69
N ALA A 172 -12.92 -12.16 -7.04
CA ALA A 172 -13.64 -12.49 -8.27
C ALA A 172 -15.11 -12.06 -8.25
N ASN A 173 -15.72 -11.99 -7.06
CA ASN A 173 -17.14 -11.66 -6.91
C ASN A 173 -17.44 -10.15 -6.69
N ILE A 174 -16.45 -9.32 -6.34
CA ILE A 174 -16.65 -7.88 -6.17
C ILE A 174 -16.64 -7.14 -7.52
N ASN A 175 -15.99 -7.69 -8.52
CA ASN A 175 -15.91 -7.11 -9.86
C ASN A 175 -16.82 -7.84 -10.85
N GLY A 176 -18.13 -7.78 -10.69
CA GLY A 176 -19.12 -8.20 -11.71
C GLY A 176 -18.99 -7.44 -13.04
N LEU A 177 -17.76 -7.10 -13.43
CA LEU A 177 -17.40 -6.55 -14.72
C LEU A 177 -16.97 -7.70 -15.63
N GLU A 178 -17.86 -8.03 -16.58
CA GLU A 178 -17.54 -8.88 -17.70
C GLU A 178 -16.20 -8.46 -18.33
N THR A 179 -15.34 -9.44 -18.54
CA THR A 179 -14.02 -9.26 -19.14
C THR A 179 -14.14 -8.84 -20.59
N GLY A 180 -14.08 -7.54 -20.85
CA GLY A 180 -13.89 -7.02 -22.21
C GLY A 180 -12.52 -7.41 -22.78
N PRO A 181 -12.35 -7.48 -24.10
CA PRO A 181 -11.12 -7.91 -24.74
C PRO A 181 -9.92 -6.98 -24.37
N PRO A 182 -8.68 -7.50 -24.35
CA PRO A 182 -7.51 -6.74 -23.94
C PRO A 182 -7.29 -5.53 -24.83
N VAL A 183 -7.14 -4.37 -24.21
CA VAL A 183 -6.77 -3.14 -24.92
C VAL A 183 -5.32 -3.27 -25.37
N LYS A 184 -5.09 -3.35 -26.68
CA LYS A 184 -3.73 -3.30 -27.26
C LYS A 184 -3.09 -1.96 -26.92
N ALA A 185 -1.90 -2.01 -26.32
CA ALA A 185 -1.07 -0.81 -26.14
C ALA A 185 -0.74 -0.22 -27.51
N THR A 186 -1.37 0.88 -27.85
CA THR A 186 -1.01 1.66 -29.03
C THR A 186 0.32 2.35 -28.70
N GLN A 187 1.38 1.96 -29.42
CA GLN A 187 2.62 2.70 -29.42
C GLN A 187 2.33 4.12 -29.90
N VAL A 188 2.54 5.08 -29.01
CA VAL A 188 2.60 6.49 -29.43
C VAL A 188 4.01 6.69 -29.96
N ALA A 189 4.10 6.83 -31.29
CA ALA A 189 5.31 7.23 -31.98
C ALA A 189 5.77 8.63 -31.53
N ALA A 190 7.09 8.80 -31.56
CA ALA A 190 7.94 9.90 -31.14
C ALA A 190 7.38 11.33 -31.20
#